data_a9118e608fd2659613bb8aa6f146d9fe
#
_entry.id   a9118e608fd2659613bb8aa6f146d9fe
#
_cell.length_a   1.000
_cell.length_b   1.000
_cell.length_c   1.000
_cell.angle_alpha   90.00
_cell.angle_beta   90.00
_cell.angle_gamma   90.00
#
_symmetry.space_group_name_H-M   'P 1'
#
loop_
_entity.id
_entity.type
_entity.pdbx_description
1 polymer ?
#
loop_
_entity_poly.entity_id
_entity_poly.type
_entity_poly.pdbx_seq_one_letter_code
_entity_poly.pdbx_strand_id
1 'polypeptide(L)'
;YAPLPFGSVLGESWLAAATWQLTIVAGVLLTPLFGKRIPIRNLGWSVLVLAGVFMMQVPHLKRMEVRTVLFTLAPILVAAFSYPLGNRKMMALCPAGMTTLERVYGMTLCSMPFWIFMSGWAWVKAGPAGRGQVFQSLCVALFSGVIATILFFKATDLVKENPRHLAVIEATQCGEVVFTLLGGILLLKDRVPEPAGLAGIAGVVA
;
A
#
# COMPACT_ATOMS: atom_id res chain seq x y z
N TYR A 1 7.17 5.53 0.08
CA TYR A 1 7.16 4.38 1.01
C TYR A 1 7.73 4.70 2.41
N ALA A 2 8.72 5.59 2.57
CA ALA A 2 9.37 5.83 3.87
C ALA A 2 8.41 6.16 5.04
N PRO A 3 7.34 6.95 4.90
CA PRO A 3 6.41 7.22 6.01
C PRO A 3 5.60 5.99 6.46
N LEU A 4 5.37 5.00 5.58
CA LEU A 4 4.57 3.81 5.90
C LEU A 4 5.19 2.96 7.02
N PRO A 5 6.49 2.57 6.97
CA PRO A 5 7.11 1.85 8.08
C PRO A 5 7.10 2.61 9.41
N PHE A 6 7.23 3.94 9.38
CA PHE A 6 7.16 4.74 10.61
C PHE A 6 5.79 4.63 11.28
N GLY A 7 4.70 4.72 10.51
CA GLY A 7 3.36 4.53 11.04
C GLY A 7 3.13 3.11 11.57
N SER A 8 3.62 2.08 10.87
CA SER A 8 3.43 0.69 11.28
C SER A 8 4.24 0.27 12.51
N VAL A 9 5.33 0.97 12.84
CA VAL A 9 6.10 0.74 14.07
C VAL A 9 5.42 1.36 15.29
N LEU A 10 4.72 2.48 15.11
CA LEU A 10 4.10 3.23 16.20
C LEU A 10 2.71 2.70 16.59
N GLY A 11 2.05 1.97 15.70
CA GLY A 11 0.71 1.43 15.92
C GLY A 11 0.59 -0.06 15.62
N GLU A 12 -0.61 -0.61 15.83
CA GLU A 12 -0.88 -1.99 15.47
C GLU A 12 -0.88 -2.17 13.95
N SER A 13 -0.35 -3.30 13.46
CA SER A 13 -0.16 -3.58 12.02
C SER A 13 -1.47 -3.53 11.22
N TRP A 14 -2.59 -3.92 11.83
CA TRP A 14 -3.91 -3.84 11.20
C TRP A 14 -4.34 -2.39 10.91
N LEU A 15 -4.01 -1.45 11.82
CA LEU A 15 -4.33 -0.02 11.64
C LEU A 15 -3.55 0.55 10.45
N ALA A 16 -2.28 0.16 10.34
CA ALA A 16 -1.45 0.53 9.19
C ALA A 16 -2.03 -0.03 7.88
N ALA A 17 -2.37 -1.32 7.84
CA ALA A 17 -2.94 -1.97 6.66
C ALA A 17 -4.29 -1.35 6.25
N ALA A 18 -5.19 -1.11 7.21
CA ALA A 18 -6.48 -0.48 6.94
C ALA A 18 -6.32 0.95 6.40
N THR A 19 -5.42 1.73 7.00
CA THR A 19 -5.16 3.10 6.56
C THR A 19 -4.50 3.13 5.18
N TRP A 20 -3.64 2.16 4.87
CA TRP A 20 -3.01 2.03 3.56
C TRP A 20 -4.03 1.87 2.42
N GLN A 21 -5.18 1.26 2.67
CA GLN A 21 -6.26 1.13 1.68
C GLN A 21 -6.79 2.49 1.19
N LEU A 22 -6.56 3.59 1.94
CA LEU A 22 -6.83 4.94 1.44
C LEU A 22 -6.07 5.30 0.16
N THR A 23 -5.01 4.57 -0.16
CA THR A 23 -4.28 4.68 -1.44
C THR A 23 -5.21 4.53 -2.65
N ILE A 24 -6.21 3.66 -2.56
CA ILE A 24 -7.20 3.41 -3.62
C ILE A 24 -8.03 4.67 -3.88
N VAL A 25 -8.55 5.29 -2.81
CA VAL A 25 -9.32 6.54 -2.92
C VAL A 25 -8.43 7.70 -3.33
N ALA A 26 -7.23 7.78 -2.75
CA ALA A 26 -6.26 8.82 -3.11
C ALA A 26 -5.90 8.77 -4.60
N GLY A 27 -5.72 7.57 -5.17
CA GLY A 27 -5.50 7.39 -6.60
C GLY A 27 -6.62 7.99 -7.45
N VAL A 28 -7.88 7.73 -7.10
CA VAL A 28 -9.04 8.29 -7.82
C VAL A 28 -9.13 9.81 -7.64
N LEU A 29 -8.94 10.32 -6.42
CA LEU A 29 -9.00 11.77 -6.11
C LEU A 29 -7.90 12.58 -6.79
N LEU A 30 -6.74 11.99 -7.03
CA LEU A 30 -5.62 12.65 -7.70
C LEU A 30 -5.80 12.76 -9.22
N THR A 31 -6.82 12.12 -9.82
CA THR A 31 -7.06 12.13 -11.27
C THR A 31 -7.12 13.54 -11.90
N PRO A 32 -7.75 14.58 -11.28
CA PRO A 32 -7.78 15.91 -11.84
C PRO A 32 -6.42 16.59 -11.96
N LEU A 33 -5.46 16.27 -11.10
CA LEU A 33 -4.10 16.82 -11.18
C LEU A 33 -3.37 16.43 -12.48
N PHE A 34 -3.89 15.42 -13.19
CA PHE A 34 -3.38 14.96 -14.48
C PHE A 34 -4.32 15.32 -15.64
N GLY A 35 -5.19 16.32 -15.46
CA GLY A 35 -6.08 16.84 -16.51
C GLY A 35 -7.22 15.88 -16.90
N LYS A 36 -7.48 14.84 -16.12
CA LYS A 36 -8.54 13.85 -16.37
C LYS A 36 -9.70 14.02 -15.37
N ARG A 37 -10.92 13.64 -15.77
CA ARG A 37 -12.10 13.72 -14.90
C ARG A 37 -12.12 12.56 -13.91
N ILE A 38 -12.58 12.82 -12.68
CA ILE A 38 -12.75 11.79 -11.65
C ILE A 38 -13.80 10.77 -12.14
N PRO A 39 -13.46 9.46 -12.17
CA PRO A 39 -14.43 8.42 -12.46
C PRO A 39 -15.32 8.18 -11.22
N ILE A 40 -16.42 8.93 -11.09
CA ILE A 40 -17.28 8.95 -9.89
C ILE A 40 -17.76 7.55 -9.51
N ARG A 41 -18.06 6.69 -10.49
CA ARG A 41 -18.47 5.31 -10.23
C ARG A 41 -17.37 4.53 -9.51
N ASN A 42 -16.12 4.67 -9.93
CA ASN A 42 -14.98 4.00 -9.29
C ASN A 42 -14.72 4.58 -7.88
N LEU A 43 -14.92 5.89 -7.70
CA LEU A 43 -14.84 6.50 -6.37
C LEU A 43 -15.89 5.90 -5.42
N GLY A 44 -17.12 5.70 -5.88
CA GLY A 44 -18.18 5.05 -5.09
C GLY A 44 -17.78 3.65 -4.62
N TRP A 45 -17.25 2.82 -5.53
CA TRP A 45 -16.74 1.49 -5.18
C TRP A 45 -15.54 1.54 -4.23
N SER A 46 -14.61 2.47 -4.44
CA SER A 46 -13.46 2.65 -3.55
C SER A 46 -13.88 3.03 -2.12
N VAL A 47 -14.89 3.88 -1.98
CA VAL A 47 -15.45 4.25 -0.66
C VAL A 47 -16.14 3.06 0.00
N LEU A 48 -16.84 2.23 -0.78
CA LEU A 48 -17.46 1.00 -0.26
C LEU A 48 -16.40 0.02 0.28
N VAL A 49 -15.33 -0.19 -0.47
CA VAL A 49 -14.18 -1.00 -0.02
C VAL A 49 -13.61 -0.47 1.30
N LEU A 50 -13.38 0.86 1.38
CA LEU A 50 -12.90 1.47 2.61
C LEU A 50 -13.85 1.29 3.79
N ALA A 51 -15.16 1.43 3.54
CA ALA A 51 -16.16 1.19 4.59
C ALA A 51 -16.09 -0.25 5.11
N GLY A 52 -15.91 -1.23 4.21
CA GLY A 52 -15.70 -2.64 4.58
C GLY A 52 -14.44 -2.83 5.44
N VAL A 53 -13.30 -2.28 5.00
CA VAL A 53 -12.04 -2.33 5.77
C VAL A 53 -12.21 -1.64 7.13
N PHE A 54 -12.85 -0.48 7.18
CA PHE A 54 -13.08 0.24 8.43
C PHE A 54 -13.95 -0.55 9.40
N MET A 55 -15.04 -1.18 8.93
CA MET A 55 -15.89 -2.04 9.76
C MET A 55 -15.12 -3.18 10.41
N MET A 56 -14.14 -3.76 9.71
CA MET A 56 -13.28 -4.80 10.28
C MET A 56 -12.46 -4.28 11.46
N GLN A 57 -12.16 -3.00 11.50
CA GLN A 57 -11.22 -2.41 12.46
C GLN A 57 -11.91 -1.72 13.66
N VAL A 58 -13.22 -1.42 13.57
CA VAL A 58 -13.99 -0.75 14.63
C VAL A 58 -13.82 -1.40 16.02
N PRO A 59 -13.85 -2.74 16.18
CA PRO A 59 -13.69 -3.37 17.49
C PRO A 59 -12.35 -3.06 18.16
N HIS A 60 -11.30 -2.87 17.35
CA HIS A 60 -9.94 -2.63 17.83
C HIS A 60 -9.72 -1.14 18.21
N LEU A 61 -10.31 -0.21 17.46
CA LEU A 61 -10.18 1.24 17.69
C LEU A 61 -10.57 1.66 19.11
N LYS A 62 -11.57 1.00 19.71
CA LYS A 62 -12.04 1.31 21.07
C LYS A 62 -11.01 1.03 22.17
N ARG A 63 -9.95 0.29 21.87
CA ARG A 63 -8.92 -0.12 22.82
C ARG A 63 -7.63 0.71 22.72
N MET A 64 -7.53 1.60 21.72
CA MET A 64 -6.32 2.35 21.46
C MET A 64 -6.35 3.78 22.01
N GLU A 65 -5.21 4.25 22.47
CA GLU A 65 -5.02 5.64 22.87
C GLU A 65 -5.05 6.54 21.61
N VAL A 66 -5.80 7.65 21.68
CA VAL A 66 -5.97 8.62 20.58
C VAL A 66 -4.62 9.12 20.04
N ARG A 67 -3.64 9.35 20.92
CA ARG A 67 -2.30 9.78 20.54
C ARG A 67 -1.61 8.76 19.63
N THR A 68 -1.65 7.49 19.99
CA THR A 68 -1.08 6.39 19.18
C THR A 68 -1.76 6.32 17.82
N VAL A 69 -3.09 6.44 17.78
CA VAL A 69 -3.85 6.46 16.52
C VAL A 69 -3.38 7.60 15.62
N LEU A 70 -3.26 8.83 16.13
CA LEU A 70 -2.83 9.98 15.34
C LEU A 70 -1.40 9.83 14.81
N PHE A 71 -0.46 9.41 15.64
CA PHE A 71 0.94 9.21 15.23
C PHE A 71 1.11 8.05 14.25
N THR A 72 0.23 7.06 14.26
CA THR A 72 0.18 5.99 13.27
C THR A 72 -0.46 6.45 11.96
N LEU A 73 -1.61 7.11 12.04
CA LEU A 73 -2.39 7.50 10.86
C LEU A 73 -1.70 8.56 10.01
N ALA A 74 -1.12 9.60 10.63
CA ALA A 74 -0.59 10.75 9.88
C ALA A 74 0.51 10.35 8.87
N PRO A 75 1.57 9.60 9.22
CA PRO A 75 2.58 9.21 8.23
C PRO A 75 2.02 8.24 7.18
N ILE A 76 1.07 7.37 7.53
CA ILE A 76 0.47 6.44 6.58
C ILE A 76 -0.43 7.18 5.58
N LEU A 77 -1.19 8.19 6.02
CA LEU A 77 -1.96 9.06 5.13
C LEU A 77 -1.06 9.77 4.13
N VAL A 78 0.04 10.35 4.59
CA VAL A 78 1.04 10.97 3.71
C VAL A 78 1.55 9.96 2.67
N ALA A 79 1.87 8.75 3.10
CA ALA A 79 2.32 7.68 2.21
C ALA A 79 1.22 7.28 1.21
N ALA A 80 -0.03 7.13 1.67
CA ALA A 80 -1.17 6.72 0.86
C ALA A 80 -1.49 7.69 -0.29
N PHE A 81 -1.29 8.99 -0.09
CA PHE A 81 -1.43 9.99 -1.16
C PHE A 81 -0.16 10.10 -2.01
N SER A 82 1.02 10.02 -1.40
CA SER A 82 2.30 10.16 -2.11
C SER A 82 2.56 9.02 -3.09
N TYR A 83 2.11 7.80 -2.77
CA TYR A 83 2.35 6.62 -3.59
C TYR A 83 1.68 6.72 -4.98
N PRO A 84 0.34 6.89 -5.10
CA PRO A 84 -0.29 7.00 -6.41
C PRO A 84 0.12 8.28 -7.14
N LEU A 85 0.38 9.39 -6.42
CA LEU A 85 0.89 10.61 -7.01
C LEU A 85 2.26 10.40 -7.66
N GLY A 86 3.18 9.76 -6.95
CA GLY A 86 4.52 9.43 -7.45
C GLY A 86 4.47 8.51 -8.67
N ASN A 87 3.67 7.44 -8.60
CA ASN A 87 3.51 6.51 -9.72
C ASN A 87 2.94 7.21 -10.96
N ARG A 88 1.89 8.01 -10.81
CA ARG A 88 1.25 8.73 -11.93
C ARG A 88 2.17 9.82 -12.50
N LYS A 89 2.90 10.56 -11.67
CA LYS A 89 3.91 11.51 -12.15
C LYS A 89 5.01 10.80 -12.93
N MET A 90 5.51 9.68 -12.45
CA MET A 90 6.50 8.88 -13.18
C MET A 90 5.96 8.40 -14.52
N MET A 91 4.73 7.90 -14.58
CA MET A 91 4.11 7.52 -15.88
C MET A 91 4.02 8.69 -16.86
N ALA A 92 3.74 9.91 -16.35
CA ALA A 92 3.63 11.11 -17.19
C ALA A 92 4.98 11.67 -17.64
N LEU A 93 6.05 11.50 -16.85
CA LEU A 93 7.38 12.05 -17.12
C LEU A 93 8.29 11.08 -17.88
N CYS A 94 8.00 9.78 -17.87
CA CYS A 94 8.81 8.80 -18.57
C CYS A 94 8.74 9.02 -20.09
N PRO A 95 9.89 9.02 -20.80
CA PRO A 95 9.93 9.15 -22.24
C PRO A 95 9.11 8.04 -22.94
N ALA A 96 8.54 8.39 -24.10
CA ALA A 96 7.91 7.41 -24.97
C ALA A 96 8.95 6.32 -25.34
N GLY A 97 8.62 5.05 -25.07
CA GLY A 97 9.50 3.92 -25.32
C GLY A 97 10.24 3.37 -24.10
N MET A 98 10.22 4.07 -22.96
CA MET A 98 10.77 3.51 -21.72
C MET A 98 9.91 2.32 -21.27
N THR A 99 10.56 1.19 -21.03
CA THR A 99 9.90 -0.01 -20.54
C THR A 99 9.56 0.11 -19.05
N THR A 100 8.58 -0.68 -18.59
CA THR A 100 8.23 -0.75 -17.15
C THR A 100 9.44 -1.13 -16.29
N LEU A 101 10.28 -2.05 -16.78
CA LEU A 101 11.49 -2.48 -16.07
C LEU A 101 12.50 -1.34 -15.90
N GLU A 102 12.76 -0.58 -16.95
CA GLU A 102 13.67 0.58 -16.89
C GLU A 102 13.15 1.63 -15.91
N ARG A 103 11.84 1.86 -15.89
CA ARG A 103 11.19 2.76 -14.95
C ARG A 103 11.38 2.29 -13.50
N VAL A 104 11.08 1.03 -13.21
CA VAL A 104 11.22 0.45 -11.87
C VAL A 104 12.69 0.49 -11.43
N TYR A 105 13.61 0.13 -12.32
CA TYR A 105 15.04 0.16 -12.05
C TYR A 105 15.52 1.59 -11.74
N GLY A 106 15.13 2.57 -12.55
CA GLY A 106 15.49 3.97 -12.34
C GLY A 106 14.95 4.52 -11.01
N MET A 107 13.68 4.22 -10.67
CA MET A 107 13.09 4.60 -9.38
C MET A 107 13.84 3.98 -8.20
N THR A 108 14.22 2.71 -8.31
CA THR A 108 14.99 2.01 -7.29
C THR A 108 16.36 2.63 -7.11
N LEU A 109 17.10 2.87 -8.20
CA LEU A 109 18.41 3.53 -8.14
C LEU A 109 18.34 4.92 -7.50
N CYS A 110 17.37 5.74 -7.89
CA CYS A 110 17.19 7.08 -7.31
C CYS A 110 16.85 7.04 -5.81
N SER A 111 16.22 5.97 -5.33
CA SER A 111 15.91 5.81 -3.91
C SER A 111 17.06 5.20 -3.08
N MET A 112 18.03 4.55 -3.72
CA MET A 112 19.15 3.86 -3.06
C MET A 112 19.96 4.74 -2.07
N PRO A 113 20.33 6.00 -2.39
CA PRO A 113 21.09 6.84 -1.46
C PRO A 113 20.35 7.03 -0.13
N PHE A 114 19.04 7.24 -0.19
CA PHE A 114 18.18 7.36 1.00
C PHE A 114 18.21 6.06 1.83
N TRP A 115 18.01 4.92 1.19
CA TRP A 115 17.97 3.63 1.88
C TRP A 115 19.34 3.21 2.45
N ILE A 116 20.43 3.52 1.75
CA ILE A 116 21.81 3.30 2.25
C ILE A 116 22.02 4.13 3.51
N PHE A 117 21.65 5.42 3.50
CA PHE A 117 21.77 6.28 4.67
C PHE A 117 20.93 5.74 5.85
N MET A 118 19.67 5.39 5.63
CA MET A 118 18.80 4.84 6.66
C MET A 118 19.30 3.51 7.21
N SER A 119 19.82 2.64 6.35
CA SER A 119 20.40 1.36 6.77
C SER A 119 21.67 1.55 7.61
N GLY A 120 22.54 2.48 7.21
CA GLY A 120 23.72 2.85 7.99
C GLY A 120 23.35 3.42 9.36
N TRP A 121 22.36 4.30 9.41
CA TRP A 121 21.84 4.81 10.68
C TRP A 121 21.30 3.70 11.57
N ALA A 122 20.48 2.80 11.01
CA ALA A 122 19.91 1.69 11.77
C ALA A 122 20.99 0.75 12.29
N TRP A 123 22.03 0.48 11.49
CA TRP A 123 23.19 -0.32 11.91
C TRP A 123 23.92 0.28 13.11
N VAL A 124 24.17 1.59 13.09
CA VAL A 124 24.84 2.29 14.20
C VAL A 124 24.00 2.28 15.49
N LYS A 125 22.66 2.36 15.36
CA LYS A 125 21.74 2.45 16.50
C LYS A 125 21.35 1.09 17.08
N ALA A 126 21.10 0.10 16.24
CA ALA A 126 20.53 -1.19 16.61
C ALA A 126 21.46 -2.39 16.38
N GLY A 127 22.61 -2.15 15.73
CA GLY A 127 23.53 -3.22 15.31
C GLY A 127 23.10 -3.97 14.05
N PRO A 128 23.80 -5.06 13.70
CA PRO A 128 23.51 -5.84 12.50
C PRO A 128 22.20 -6.59 12.62
N ALA A 129 21.46 -6.67 11.49
CA ALA A 129 20.25 -7.45 11.42
C ALA A 129 20.51 -8.96 11.63
N GLY A 130 19.62 -9.62 12.35
CA GLY A 130 19.68 -11.07 12.58
C GLY A 130 19.46 -11.86 11.26
N ARG A 131 20.00 -13.09 11.17
CA ARG A 131 19.88 -13.92 9.97
C ARG A 131 18.43 -14.16 9.52
N GLY A 132 17.51 -14.39 10.46
CA GLY A 132 16.08 -14.55 10.16
C GLY A 132 15.47 -13.28 9.58
N GLN A 133 15.83 -12.11 10.11
CA GLN A 133 15.38 -10.81 9.59
C GLN A 133 15.90 -10.55 8.18
N VAL A 134 17.16 -10.88 7.91
CA VAL A 134 17.74 -10.74 6.56
C VAL A 134 17.01 -11.63 5.57
N PHE A 135 16.77 -12.91 5.92
CA PHE A 135 16.06 -13.85 5.06
C PHE A 135 14.62 -13.38 4.77
N GLN A 136 13.89 -12.97 5.81
CA GLN A 136 12.54 -12.43 5.65
C GLN A 136 12.51 -11.19 4.76
N SER A 137 13.44 -10.26 4.97
CA SER A 137 13.55 -9.04 4.15
C SER A 137 13.90 -9.37 2.71
N LEU A 138 14.74 -10.37 2.46
CA LEU A 138 15.06 -10.84 1.11
C LEU A 138 13.83 -11.41 0.40
N CYS A 139 13.03 -12.23 1.08
CA CYS A 139 11.78 -12.75 0.53
C CYS A 139 10.81 -11.62 0.19
N VAL A 140 10.62 -10.65 1.09
CA VAL A 140 9.76 -9.47 0.84
C VAL A 140 10.29 -8.64 -0.33
N ALA A 141 11.60 -8.41 -0.38
CA ALA A 141 12.22 -7.65 -1.47
C ALA A 141 12.01 -8.34 -2.83
N LEU A 142 12.16 -9.66 -2.90
CA LEU A 142 12.00 -10.41 -4.14
C LEU A 142 10.53 -10.47 -4.58
N PHE A 143 9.65 -10.96 -3.72
CA PHE A 143 8.25 -11.21 -4.11
C PHE A 143 7.43 -9.91 -4.19
N SER A 144 7.51 -9.05 -3.20
CA SER A 144 6.76 -7.79 -3.15
C SER A 144 7.52 -6.66 -3.85
N GLY A 145 8.80 -6.49 -3.56
CA GLY A 145 9.61 -5.39 -4.11
C GLY A 145 9.89 -5.52 -5.60
N VAL A 146 10.15 -6.71 -6.12
CA VAL A 146 10.49 -6.91 -7.54
C VAL A 146 9.30 -7.44 -8.30
N ILE A 147 8.84 -8.64 -8.00
CA ILE A 147 7.84 -9.34 -8.83
C ILE A 147 6.51 -8.58 -8.84
N ALA A 148 5.93 -8.33 -7.66
CA ALA A 148 4.63 -7.66 -7.57
C ALA A 148 4.69 -6.23 -8.10
N THR A 149 5.77 -5.48 -7.82
CA THR A 149 5.95 -4.11 -8.30
C THR A 149 6.01 -4.04 -9.82
N ILE A 150 6.78 -4.93 -10.47
CA ILE A 150 6.86 -4.98 -11.94
C ILE A 150 5.51 -5.31 -12.55
N LEU A 151 4.80 -6.32 -12.01
CA LEU A 151 3.49 -6.73 -12.50
C LEU A 151 2.46 -5.60 -12.34
N PHE A 152 2.43 -4.94 -11.18
CA PHE A 152 1.51 -3.83 -10.91
C PHE A 152 1.78 -2.63 -11.82
N PHE A 153 3.05 -2.24 -11.97
CA PHE A 153 3.40 -1.11 -12.84
C PHE A 153 3.16 -1.42 -14.31
N LYS A 154 3.42 -2.66 -14.75
CA LYS A 154 3.05 -3.09 -16.10
C LYS A 154 1.55 -3.01 -16.35
N ALA A 155 0.74 -3.46 -15.38
CA ALA A 155 -0.71 -3.36 -15.48
C ALA A 155 -1.18 -1.88 -15.54
N THR A 156 -0.62 -1.00 -14.70
CA THR A 156 -0.95 0.44 -14.73
C THR A 156 -0.52 1.11 -16.02
N ASP A 157 0.62 0.73 -16.60
CA ASP A 157 1.11 1.26 -17.88
C ASP A 157 0.18 0.91 -19.05
N LEU A 158 -0.36 -0.30 -19.07
CA LEU A 158 -1.29 -0.74 -20.12
C LEU A 158 -2.60 0.06 -20.15
N VAL A 159 -2.99 0.64 -19.02
CA VAL A 159 -4.28 1.34 -18.86
C VAL A 159 -4.13 2.83 -18.52
N LYS A 160 -2.93 3.39 -18.53
CA LYS A 160 -2.64 4.76 -18.08
C LYS A 160 -3.47 5.85 -18.74
N GLU A 161 -3.90 5.63 -19.99
CA GLU A 161 -4.72 6.59 -20.75
C GLU A 161 -6.19 6.58 -20.31
N ASN A 162 -6.67 5.51 -19.67
CA ASN A 162 -8.04 5.38 -19.23
C ASN A 162 -8.16 5.43 -17.70
N PRO A 163 -8.64 6.56 -17.13
CA PRO A 163 -8.75 6.73 -15.67
C PRO A 163 -9.64 5.68 -15.00
N ARG A 164 -10.64 5.15 -15.69
CA ARG A 164 -11.53 4.12 -15.15
C ARG A 164 -10.79 2.80 -14.98
N HIS A 165 -10.09 2.35 -16.01
CA HIS A 165 -9.31 1.12 -15.93
C HIS A 165 -8.14 1.25 -14.96
N LEU A 166 -7.49 2.42 -14.91
CA LEU A 166 -6.43 2.68 -13.95
C LEU A 166 -6.95 2.55 -12.51
N ALA A 167 -8.12 3.13 -12.21
CA ALA A 167 -8.74 3.01 -10.89
C ALA A 167 -9.12 1.55 -10.55
N VAL A 168 -9.51 0.73 -11.54
CA VAL A 168 -9.76 -0.71 -11.33
C VAL A 168 -8.46 -1.44 -10.97
N ILE A 169 -7.37 -1.18 -11.70
CA ILE A 169 -6.06 -1.78 -11.36
C ILE A 169 -5.60 -1.33 -9.97
N GLU A 170 -5.74 -0.05 -9.63
CA GLU A 170 -5.40 0.45 -8.29
C GLU A 170 -6.27 -0.22 -7.21
N ALA A 171 -7.55 -0.49 -7.49
CA ALA A 171 -8.46 -1.18 -6.57
C ALA A 171 -8.09 -2.65 -6.34
N THR A 172 -7.34 -3.30 -7.22
CA THR A 172 -6.89 -4.70 -6.98
C THR A 172 -6.02 -4.82 -5.74
N GLN A 173 -5.46 -3.72 -5.23
CA GLN A 173 -4.72 -3.70 -3.97
C GLN A 173 -5.59 -4.10 -2.77
N CYS A 174 -6.91 -3.95 -2.83
CA CYS A 174 -7.80 -4.43 -1.77
C CYS A 174 -7.72 -5.96 -1.58
N GLY A 175 -7.32 -6.70 -2.62
CA GLY A 175 -7.03 -8.13 -2.52
C GLY A 175 -5.95 -8.48 -1.50
N GLU A 176 -5.05 -7.55 -1.17
CA GLU A 176 -4.07 -7.70 -0.10
C GLU A 176 -4.72 -8.10 1.23
N VAL A 177 -5.85 -7.51 1.57
CA VAL A 177 -6.57 -7.80 2.82
C VAL A 177 -7.02 -9.26 2.85
N VAL A 178 -7.53 -9.77 1.72
CA VAL A 178 -7.98 -11.17 1.60
C VAL A 178 -6.81 -12.14 1.70
N PHE A 179 -5.73 -11.89 0.95
CA PHE A 179 -4.54 -12.73 0.97
C PHE A 179 -3.83 -12.70 2.32
N THR A 180 -3.76 -11.55 2.98
CA THR A 180 -3.20 -11.42 4.32
C THR A 180 -4.00 -12.22 5.33
N LEU A 181 -5.34 -12.15 5.27
CA LEU A 181 -6.20 -12.95 6.14
C LEU A 181 -6.02 -14.44 5.90
N LEU A 182 -6.09 -14.88 4.64
CA LEU A 182 -5.92 -16.30 4.30
C LEU A 182 -4.54 -16.81 4.71
N GLY A 183 -3.48 -16.02 4.44
CA GLY A 183 -2.12 -16.34 4.86
C GLY A 183 -1.97 -16.40 6.38
N GLY A 184 -2.58 -15.46 7.11
CA GLY A 184 -2.61 -15.44 8.57
C GLY A 184 -3.26 -16.72 9.13
N ILE A 185 -4.44 -17.09 8.65
CA ILE A 185 -5.16 -18.29 9.10
C ILE A 185 -4.39 -19.57 8.75
N LEU A 186 -3.93 -19.71 7.49
CA LEU A 186 -3.34 -20.96 6.99
C LEU A 186 -1.90 -21.16 7.45
N LEU A 187 -1.08 -20.11 7.50
CA LEU A 187 0.35 -20.19 7.80
C LEU A 187 0.68 -19.85 9.24
N LEU A 188 0.01 -18.84 9.82
CA LEU A 188 0.28 -18.36 11.17
C LEU A 188 -0.71 -18.90 12.21
N LYS A 189 -1.76 -19.62 11.77
CA LYS A 189 -2.83 -20.16 12.63
C LYS A 189 -3.57 -19.05 13.39
N ASP A 190 -3.74 -17.89 12.76
CA ASP A 190 -4.51 -16.78 13.31
C ASP A 190 -5.98 -17.18 13.48
N ARG A 191 -6.63 -16.54 14.45
CA ARG A 191 -8.06 -16.77 14.67
C ARG A 191 -8.88 -16.17 13.52
N VAL A 192 -9.93 -16.91 13.12
CA VAL A 192 -10.90 -16.40 12.15
C VAL A 192 -11.54 -15.13 12.72
N PRO A 193 -11.65 -14.04 11.92
CA PRO A 193 -12.28 -12.80 12.37
C PRO A 193 -13.73 -13.01 12.83
N GLU A 194 -14.16 -12.14 13.73
CA GLU A 194 -15.56 -12.07 14.15
C GLU A 194 -16.50 -11.82 12.95
N PRO A 195 -17.81 -12.10 13.06
CA PRO A 195 -18.79 -11.92 11.96
C PRO A 195 -18.75 -10.53 11.32
N ALA A 196 -18.49 -9.48 12.12
CA ALA A 196 -18.32 -8.11 11.61
C ALA A 196 -17.10 -7.99 10.67
N GLY A 197 -16.01 -8.67 11.01
CA GLY A 197 -14.82 -8.74 10.18
C GLY A 197 -15.08 -9.46 8.85
N LEU A 198 -15.80 -10.58 8.89
CA LEU A 198 -16.18 -11.33 7.69
C LEU A 198 -17.13 -10.53 6.78
N ALA A 199 -18.07 -9.79 7.35
CA ALA A 199 -18.94 -8.87 6.60
C ALA A 199 -18.13 -7.75 5.93
N GLY A 200 -17.12 -7.20 6.62
CA GLY A 200 -16.20 -6.22 6.05
C GLY A 200 -15.40 -6.78 4.86
N ILE A 201 -14.91 -8.02 4.97
CA ILE A 201 -14.20 -8.71 3.86
C ILE A 201 -15.13 -8.92 2.67
N ALA A 202 -16.36 -9.38 2.90
CA ALA A 202 -17.35 -9.53 1.83
C ALA A 202 -17.60 -8.20 1.10
N GLY A 203 -17.65 -7.08 1.82
CA GLY A 203 -17.76 -5.73 1.23
C GLY A 203 -16.51 -5.28 0.47
N VAL A 204 -15.35 -5.85 0.75
CA VAL A 204 -14.10 -5.58 0.01
C VAL A 204 -14.03 -6.37 -1.29
N VAL A 205 -14.63 -7.56 -1.34
CA VAL A 205 -14.55 -8.49 -2.48
C VAL A 205 -15.70 -8.26 -3.48
N ALA A 206 -16.82 -7.69 -3.03
CA ALA A 206 -17.99 -7.38 -3.86
C ALA A 206 -17.76 -6.18 -4.78
#